data_42d9c75020ab3b03f51bbfb93953069e
#
_entry.id   42d9c75020ab3b03f51bbfb93953069e
#
_cell.length_a   1.000
_cell.length_b   1.000
_cell.length_c   1.000
_cell.angle_alpha   90.00
_cell.angle_beta   90.00
_cell.angle_gamma   90.00
#
_symmetry.space_group_name_H-M   'P 1'
#
loop_
_entity.id
_entity.type
_entity.pdbx_description
1 polymer ?
#
loop_
_entity_poly.entity_id
_entity_poly.type
_entity_poly.pdbx_seq_one_letter_code
_entity_poly.pdbx_strand_id
1 'polypeptide(L)'
;MDRWITDTPTSSRFPVYTRGNADEVGPEPYSPLGWSLTWEQGIAPGTADGWVSLGGFTPEEFTWPVPETFGNWGGYFYNQVSVGRVFGVRAPGGSPDIVDEQFFGKNRSVPPYVPDPRDESPERGEAIAATFAEILTATQQPDYLTDFTAQVHAWSAERPDLPTLTDAELIAYGRIANYRQRPTWDIYCLVTIAATVGPSVVGPIAASLGFPNAATEVFSAIGGVASAATAERVWHLSRLARNSKRVGTELDAGIDGAIGRLRASGEKEAEAFVEEFDRLIAVDGHRGPNEWDISSDSWVLRPELPLGMIDQLRRQDDDHAPAARAAVLTARREQLVSELTQAVAGDEDTKGLLASGLRSGTVFYQAREQVKDAAVRAMLEAKLPFVELGRRWAERGVIERPKHVFLLLDRELDEVGSAPEGWRERLAQRAADFAELGSRVPPYVVVHGQPIPPISQWPLRVGDAAVTRAVPGDELKGLGVSPGVARGRARVAAGLADLTDLDPGDIIVCSTTDPSWVPLFLVAGGVVCDIGAPSSHAAIVSRELGVPCVVSVSRARDRIADGTPLEIDGLAGTVRILEGTAG
;
A
#
# COMPACT_ATOMS: atom_id res chain seq x y z
N MET A 1 4.70 -31.75 11.31
CA MET A 1 4.72 -30.29 11.37
C MET A 1 3.37 -29.82 11.87
N ASP A 2 3.38 -29.11 12.96
CA ASP A 2 2.20 -28.45 13.49
C ASP A 2 1.79 -27.39 12.45
N ARG A 3 0.60 -27.51 11.85
CA ARG A 3 0.17 -26.60 10.77
C ARG A 3 -0.30 -25.27 11.36
N TRP A 4 0.64 -24.42 11.70
CA TRP A 4 0.38 -23.05 12.10
C TRP A 4 0.27 -22.08 10.90
N ILE A 5 0.70 -22.52 9.71
CA ILE A 5 0.40 -21.85 8.44
C ILE A 5 -0.85 -22.54 7.89
N THR A 6 -1.94 -21.80 7.79
CA THR A 6 -3.20 -22.31 7.25
C THR A 6 -3.32 -21.87 5.80
N ASP A 7 -3.15 -22.83 4.88
CA ASP A 7 -3.44 -22.59 3.47
C ASP A 7 -4.96 -22.44 3.27
N THR A 8 -5.36 -21.44 2.50
CA THR A 8 -6.77 -21.23 2.14
C THR A 8 -7.22 -22.32 1.18
N PRO A 9 -8.41 -22.93 1.35
CA PRO A 9 -8.98 -23.82 0.35
C PRO A 9 -9.22 -23.08 -0.96
N THR A 10 -8.80 -23.66 -2.10
CA THR A 10 -9.07 -23.07 -3.41
C THR A 10 -10.54 -23.20 -3.78
N SER A 11 -11.13 -22.16 -4.36
CA SER A 11 -12.52 -22.17 -4.82
C SER A 11 -12.67 -22.73 -6.23
N SER A 12 -13.66 -23.61 -6.42
CA SER A 12 -14.04 -24.06 -7.76
C SER A 12 -14.86 -22.99 -8.52
N ARG A 13 -15.54 -22.11 -7.80
CA ARG A 13 -16.31 -21.01 -8.37
C ARG A 13 -15.40 -19.89 -8.86
N PHE A 14 -14.35 -19.59 -8.10
CA PHE A 14 -13.37 -18.56 -8.38
C PHE A 14 -11.97 -19.21 -8.41
N PRO A 15 -11.58 -19.85 -9.54
CA PRO A 15 -10.47 -20.80 -9.52
C PRO A 15 -9.06 -20.20 -9.55
N VAL A 16 -8.89 -18.89 -9.83
CA VAL A 16 -7.57 -18.30 -10.09
C VAL A 16 -7.22 -17.23 -9.06
N TYR A 17 -6.09 -17.44 -8.38
CA TYR A 17 -5.51 -16.52 -7.43
C TYR A 17 -4.11 -16.09 -7.89
N THR A 18 -3.70 -14.88 -7.56
CA THR A 18 -2.43 -14.32 -8.05
C THR A 18 -1.69 -13.50 -7.01
N ARG A 19 -0.36 -13.50 -7.15
CA ARG A 19 0.53 -12.54 -6.48
C ARG A 19 0.58 -11.18 -7.20
N GLY A 20 0.02 -11.07 -8.41
CA GLY A 20 -0.09 -9.79 -9.11
C GLY A 20 -0.79 -8.76 -8.23
N ASN A 21 -0.21 -7.55 -8.09
CA ASN A 21 -0.55 -6.53 -7.10
C ASN A 21 -0.38 -7.00 -5.62
N ALA A 22 -0.62 -8.28 -5.27
CA ALA A 22 -0.41 -8.80 -3.93
C ALA A 22 1.07 -8.73 -3.49
N ASP A 23 2.02 -8.93 -4.43
CA ASP A 23 3.45 -8.77 -4.17
C ASP A 23 3.85 -7.34 -3.81
N GLU A 24 3.06 -6.36 -4.25
CA GLU A 24 3.25 -4.95 -3.90
C GLU A 24 2.67 -4.63 -2.52
N VAL A 25 1.46 -5.13 -2.23
CA VAL A 25 0.70 -4.83 -1.01
C VAL A 25 1.27 -5.57 0.20
N GLY A 26 1.72 -6.82 0.01
CA GLY A 26 2.27 -7.69 1.03
C GLY A 26 3.39 -8.58 0.45
N PRO A 27 4.61 -8.03 0.27
CA PRO A 27 5.74 -8.77 -0.32
C PRO A 27 6.26 -9.89 0.58
N GLU A 28 6.04 -9.75 1.88
CA GLU A 28 6.48 -10.69 2.91
C GLU A 28 5.34 -11.64 3.33
N PRO A 29 5.65 -12.77 3.97
CA PRO A 29 4.62 -13.62 4.57
C PRO A 29 3.85 -12.84 5.65
N TYR A 30 2.54 -13.02 5.67
CA TYR A 30 1.69 -12.46 6.72
C TYR A 30 1.82 -13.25 8.02
N SER A 31 1.81 -12.56 9.13
CA SER A 31 1.82 -13.20 10.44
C SER A 31 0.60 -14.10 10.61
N PRO A 32 0.74 -15.27 11.27
CA PRO A 32 -0.38 -16.18 11.53
C PRO A 32 -1.56 -15.51 12.23
N LEU A 33 -1.29 -14.64 13.21
CA LEU A 33 -2.34 -13.88 13.90
C LEU A 33 -2.98 -12.84 12.97
N GLY A 34 -2.17 -12.12 12.19
CA GLY A 34 -2.67 -11.17 11.21
C GLY A 34 -3.59 -11.83 10.19
N TRP A 35 -3.21 -13.01 9.69
CA TRP A 35 -4.07 -13.74 8.76
C TRP A 35 -5.34 -14.25 9.43
N SER A 36 -5.22 -15.09 10.48
CA SER A 36 -6.36 -15.79 11.09
C SER A 36 -7.34 -14.89 11.82
N LEU A 37 -6.89 -13.75 12.35
CA LEU A 37 -7.75 -12.77 13.00
C LEU A 37 -8.21 -11.70 12.01
N THR A 38 -7.26 -10.99 11.36
CA THR A 38 -7.58 -9.77 10.64
C THR A 38 -8.11 -10.05 9.24
N TRP A 39 -7.42 -10.90 8.48
CA TRP A 39 -7.81 -11.19 7.10
C TRP A 39 -9.04 -12.09 7.01
N GLU A 40 -9.04 -13.24 7.67
CA GLU A 40 -10.15 -14.19 7.58
C GLU A 40 -11.45 -13.69 8.22
N GLN A 41 -11.35 -12.96 9.35
CA GLN A 41 -12.55 -12.57 10.10
C GLN A 41 -13.02 -11.14 9.83
N GLY A 42 -12.17 -10.30 9.24
CA GLY A 42 -12.49 -8.89 8.99
C GLY A 42 -12.39 -8.50 7.52
N ILE A 43 -11.20 -8.60 6.95
CA ILE A 43 -10.88 -8.07 5.63
C ILE A 43 -11.60 -8.83 4.51
N ALA A 44 -11.52 -10.15 4.49
CA ALA A 44 -12.15 -10.95 3.44
C ALA A 44 -13.68 -10.84 3.45
N PRO A 45 -14.38 -10.94 4.60
CA PRO A 45 -15.81 -10.67 4.67
C PRO A 45 -16.19 -9.25 4.25
N GLY A 46 -15.44 -8.22 4.69
CA GLY A 46 -15.71 -6.84 4.30
C GLY A 46 -15.52 -6.60 2.81
N THR A 47 -14.51 -7.22 2.19
CA THR A 47 -14.32 -7.12 0.74
C THR A 47 -15.46 -7.78 -0.03
N ALA A 48 -15.97 -8.94 0.45
CA ALA A 48 -17.15 -9.57 -0.16
C ALA A 48 -18.39 -8.68 -0.03
N ASP A 49 -18.61 -8.07 1.14
CA ASP A 49 -19.68 -7.09 1.34
C ASP A 49 -19.53 -5.92 0.34
N GLY A 50 -18.33 -5.42 0.10
CA GLY A 50 -18.06 -4.36 -0.86
C GLY A 50 -18.37 -4.74 -2.32
N TRP A 51 -18.07 -5.97 -2.73
CA TRP A 51 -18.48 -6.46 -4.05
C TRP A 51 -20.01 -6.56 -4.18
N VAL A 52 -20.71 -6.89 -3.08
CA VAL A 52 -22.17 -6.88 -3.02
C VAL A 52 -22.72 -5.45 -3.05
N SER A 53 -22.15 -4.54 -2.28
CA SER A 53 -22.52 -3.11 -2.23
C SER A 53 -22.34 -2.42 -3.59
N LEU A 54 -21.36 -2.83 -4.39
CA LEU A 54 -21.19 -2.40 -5.79
C LEU A 54 -22.29 -2.91 -6.74
N GLY A 55 -23.15 -3.82 -6.29
CA GLY A 55 -24.15 -4.48 -7.11
C GLY A 55 -23.61 -5.64 -7.96
N GLY A 56 -22.32 -5.95 -7.86
CA GLY A 56 -21.65 -6.93 -8.71
C GLY A 56 -22.00 -8.39 -8.38
N PHE A 57 -22.30 -8.67 -7.12
CA PHE A 57 -22.56 -10.02 -6.60
C PHE A 57 -23.74 -10.04 -5.64
N THR A 58 -24.21 -11.26 -5.30
CA THR A 58 -25.08 -11.49 -4.15
C THR A 58 -24.30 -12.16 -3.02
N PRO A 59 -24.74 -12.07 -1.75
CA PRO A 59 -24.08 -12.74 -0.65
C PRO A 59 -23.94 -14.24 -0.83
N GLU A 60 -24.90 -14.89 -1.52
CA GLU A 60 -24.97 -16.34 -1.75
C GLU A 60 -23.92 -16.83 -2.75
N GLU A 61 -23.28 -15.93 -3.50
CA GLU A 61 -22.21 -16.28 -4.44
C GLU A 61 -20.87 -16.53 -3.75
N PHE A 62 -20.74 -16.13 -2.47
CA PHE A 62 -19.54 -16.33 -1.65
C PHE A 62 -19.75 -17.42 -0.60
N THR A 63 -18.67 -18.11 -0.21
CA THR A 63 -18.67 -19.07 0.90
C THR A 63 -18.45 -18.34 2.23
N TRP A 64 -19.37 -18.48 3.17
CA TRP A 64 -19.26 -17.84 4.48
C TRP A 64 -18.85 -18.85 5.57
N PRO A 65 -18.17 -18.44 6.66
CA PRO A 65 -17.81 -17.07 7.04
C PRO A 65 -16.55 -16.49 6.36
N VAL A 66 -15.76 -17.30 5.65
CA VAL A 66 -14.52 -16.85 4.98
C VAL A 66 -14.73 -16.90 3.47
N PRO A 67 -15.14 -15.77 2.85
CA PRO A 67 -15.38 -15.69 1.42
C PRO A 67 -14.09 -15.73 0.60
N GLU A 68 -14.23 -16.19 -0.64
CA GLU A 68 -13.11 -16.39 -1.57
C GLU A 68 -12.64 -15.07 -2.22
N THR A 69 -12.46 -14.02 -1.44
CA THR A 69 -11.95 -12.72 -1.93
C THR A 69 -10.43 -12.66 -1.97
N PHE A 70 -9.79 -13.46 -1.12
CA PHE A 70 -8.34 -13.57 -1.00
C PHE A 70 -7.92 -15.02 -0.75
N GLY A 71 -6.62 -15.29 -0.88
CA GLY A 71 -6.02 -16.56 -0.53
C GLY A 71 -4.72 -16.40 0.23
N ASN A 72 -4.36 -17.42 1.02
CA ASN A 72 -3.07 -17.54 1.69
C ASN A 72 -2.50 -18.92 1.43
N TRP A 73 -1.29 -18.97 0.89
CA TRP A 73 -0.54 -20.23 0.74
C TRP A 73 0.88 -20.01 1.18
N GLY A 74 1.32 -20.85 2.10
CA GLY A 74 2.63 -20.72 2.72
C GLY A 74 2.84 -19.37 3.40
N GLY A 75 1.81 -18.78 3.99
CA GLY A 75 1.85 -17.47 4.64
C GLY A 75 1.76 -16.27 3.68
N TYR A 76 1.82 -16.47 2.37
CA TYR A 76 1.75 -15.39 1.41
C TYR A 76 0.32 -15.10 0.95
N PHE A 77 0.00 -13.84 0.90
CA PHE A 77 -1.27 -13.29 0.45
C PHE A 77 -1.43 -13.36 -1.08
N TYR A 78 -2.64 -13.68 -1.55
CA TYR A 78 -3.01 -13.71 -2.96
C TYR A 78 -4.32 -12.97 -3.20
N ASN A 79 -4.37 -12.18 -4.25
CA ASN A 79 -5.62 -11.61 -4.76
C ASN A 79 -6.42 -12.67 -5.53
N GLN A 80 -7.73 -12.62 -5.36
CA GLN A 80 -8.67 -13.44 -6.12
C GLN A 80 -9.05 -12.75 -7.43
N VAL A 81 -8.32 -13.07 -8.51
CA VAL A 81 -8.55 -12.42 -9.80
C VAL A 81 -9.86 -12.86 -10.48
N SER A 82 -10.35 -14.09 -10.20
CA SER A 82 -11.59 -14.57 -10.82
C SER A 82 -12.81 -13.76 -10.39
N VAL A 83 -12.86 -13.26 -9.15
CA VAL A 83 -13.94 -12.35 -8.70
C VAL A 83 -13.92 -11.07 -9.54
N GLY A 84 -12.75 -10.46 -9.72
CA GLY A 84 -12.61 -9.30 -10.59
C GLY A 84 -13.02 -9.56 -12.03
N ARG A 85 -12.63 -10.74 -12.60
CA ARG A 85 -13.01 -11.14 -13.95
C ARG A 85 -14.52 -11.30 -14.12
N VAL A 86 -15.20 -11.94 -13.16
CA VAL A 86 -16.67 -12.07 -13.15
C VAL A 86 -17.34 -10.69 -13.05
N PHE A 87 -16.81 -9.81 -12.19
CA PHE A 87 -17.28 -8.42 -12.15
C PHE A 87 -17.11 -7.74 -13.50
N GLY A 88 -15.96 -7.92 -14.17
CA GLY A 88 -15.69 -7.39 -15.50
C GLY A 88 -16.66 -7.91 -16.58
N VAL A 89 -17.12 -9.16 -16.49
CA VAL A 89 -18.16 -9.72 -17.39
C VAL A 89 -19.50 -8.99 -17.18
N ARG A 90 -19.85 -8.68 -15.94
CA ARG A 90 -21.13 -8.04 -15.55
C ARG A 90 -21.15 -6.53 -15.77
N ALA A 91 -20.00 -5.89 -15.59
CA ALA A 91 -19.92 -4.43 -15.62
C ALA A 91 -20.11 -3.87 -17.04
N PRO A 92 -20.89 -2.80 -17.23
CA PRO A 92 -21.04 -2.13 -18.52
C PRO A 92 -19.68 -1.69 -19.11
N GLY A 93 -19.36 -2.16 -20.32
CA GLY A 93 -18.08 -1.88 -20.97
C GLY A 93 -16.87 -2.58 -20.33
N GLY A 94 -17.09 -3.43 -19.34
CA GLY A 94 -16.05 -4.24 -18.71
C GLY A 94 -15.73 -5.51 -19.50
N SER A 95 -14.61 -6.14 -19.16
CA SER A 95 -14.24 -7.47 -19.64
C SER A 95 -13.18 -8.10 -18.74
N PRO A 96 -13.04 -9.45 -18.76
CA PRO A 96 -11.93 -10.11 -18.09
C PRO A 96 -10.55 -9.63 -18.53
N ASP A 97 -10.37 -9.28 -19.80
CA ASP A 97 -9.10 -8.78 -20.33
C ASP A 97 -8.67 -7.44 -19.72
N ILE A 98 -9.63 -6.53 -19.47
CA ILE A 98 -9.37 -5.25 -18.78
C ILE A 98 -8.91 -5.53 -17.36
N VAL A 99 -9.54 -6.47 -16.64
CA VAL A 99 -9.14 -6.86 -15.29
C VAL A 99 -7.75 -7.48 -15.28
N ASP A 100 -7.47 -8.38 -16.23
CA ASP A 100 -6.15 -8.99 -16.39
C ASP A 100 -5.06 -7.95 -16.65
N GLU A 101 -5.33 -6.93 -17.47
CA GLU A 101 -4.39 -5.84 -17.71
C GLU A 101 -4.09 -5.03 -16.44
N GLN A 102 -5.09 -4.81 -15.58
CA GLN A 102 -4.92 -4.12 -14.30
C GLN A 102 -4.06 -4.91 -13.31
N PHE A 103 -4.22 -6.24 -13.22
CA PHE A 103 -3.48 -7.10 -12.30
C PHE A 103 -2.10 -7.51 -12.83
N PHE A 104 -1.96 -7.73 -14.13
CA PHE A 104 -0.81 -8.39 -14.73
C PHE A 104 -0.07 -7.52 -15.75
N GLY A 105 -0.64 -6.39 -16.12
CA GLY A 105 -0.11 -5.58 -17.21
C GLY A 105 0.01 -6.42 -18.50
N LYS A 106 1.23 -6.49 -19.06
CA LYS A 106 1.52 -7.28 -20.26
C LYS A 106 1.95 -8.73 -19.96
N ASN A 107 2.00 -9.14 -18.69
CA ASN A 107 2.36 -10.51 -18.33
C ASN A 107 1.23 -11.48 -18.67
N ARG A 108 1.45 -12.40 -19.60
CA ARG A 108 0.48 -13.38 -20.09
C ARG A 108 0.67 -14.79 -19.49
N SER A 109 1.46 -14.93 -18.43
CA SER A 109 1.68 -16.23 -17.77
C SER A 109 0.53 -16.69 -16.86
N VAL A 110 -0.55 -15.92 -16.81
CA VAL A 110 -1.76 -16.23 -16.01
C VAL A 110 -2.74 -17.03 -16.87
N PRO A 111 -3.41 -18.05 -16.30
CA PRO A 111 -4.44 -18.78 -17.02
C PRO A 111 -5.52 -17.85 -17.58
N PRO A 112 -5.91 -18.00 -18.85
CA PRO A 112 -6.96 -17.19 -19.43
C PRO A 112 -8.28 -17.38 -18.69
N TYR A 113 -9.15 -16.38 -18.79
CA TYR A 113 -10.52 -16.53 -18.30
C TYR A 113 -11.24 -17.64 -19.06
N VAL A 114 -11.90 -18.50 -18.30
CA VAL A 114 -12.79 -19.56 -18.82
C VAL A 114 -14.22 -19.19 -18.44
N PRO A 115 -15.11 -18.92 -19.42
CA PRO A 115 -16.49 -18.56 -19.14
C PRO A 115 -17.25 -19.62 -18.36
N ASP A 116 -18.03 -19.21 -17.36
CA ASP A 116 -19.00 -20.02 -16.66
C ASP A 116 -20.40 -19.40 -16.88
N PRO A 117 -21.45 -20.17 -17.18
CA PRO A 117 -22.80 -19.61 -17.38
C PRO A 117 -23.33 -18.76 -16.20
N ARG A 118 -22.82 -18.98 -15.00
CA ARG A 118 -23.15 -18.18 -13.79
C ARG A 118 -22.48 -16.80 -13.78
N ASP A 119 -21.52 -16.55 -14.65
CA ASP A 119 -20.82 -15.26 -14.69
C ASP A 119 -21.70 -14.17 -15.33
N GLU A 120 -22.56 -14.56 -16.26
CA GLU A 120 -23.51 -13.64 -16.87
C GLU A 120 -24.72 -13.41 -15.95
N SER A 121 -25.02 -12.13 -15.67
CA SER A 121 -26.18 -11.73 -14.90
C SER A 121 -26.63 -10.34 -15.32
N PRO A 122 -27.63 -10.22 -16.21
CA PRO A 122 -28.19 -8.93 -16.61
C PRO A 122 -28.63 -8.07 -15.43
N GLU A 123 -29.25 -8.69 -14.40
CA GLU A 123 -29.67 -7.99 -13.19
C GLU A 123 -28.50 -7.35 -12.44
N ARG A 124 -27.36 -8.05 -12.33
CA ARG A 124 -26.16 -7.49 -11.71
C ARG A 124 -25.52 -6.41 -12.60
N GLY A 125 -25.58 -6.59 -13.91
CA GLY A 125 -25.18 -5.55 -14.86
C GLY A 125 -25.96 -4.25 -14.71
N GLU A 126 -27.28 -4.32 -14.55
CA GLU A 126 -28.13 -3.16 -14.28
C GLU A 126 -27.80 -2.52 -12.92
N ALA A 127 -27.56 -3.31 -11.87
CA ALA A 127 -27.20 -2.82 -10.55
C ALA A 127 -25.84 -2.09 -10.58
N ILE A 128 -24.82 -2.68 -11.23
CA ILE A 128 -23.51 -2.03 -11.42
C ILE A 128 -23.67 -0.71 -12.21
N ALA A 129 -24.46 -0.72 -13.28
CA ALA A 129 -24.72 0.48 -14.09
C ALA A 129 -25.33 1.62 -13.26
N ALA A 130 -26.29 1.30 -12.40
CA ALA A 130 -26.89 2.26 -11.48
C ALA A 130 -25.85 2.84 -10.51
N THR A 131 -25.06 1.99 -9.86
CA THR A 131 -23.96 2.41 -8.97
C THR A 131 -22.95 3.29 -9.70
N PHE A 132 -22.54 2.92 -10.92
CA PHE A 132 -21.59 3.71 -11.70
C PHE A 132 -22.17 5.06 -12.14
N ALA A 133 -23.47 5.13 -12.43
CA ALA A 133 -24.13 6.39 -12.72
C ALA A 133 -24.16 7.32 -11.50
N GLU A 134 -24.44 6.81 -10.29
CA GLU A 134 -24.34 7.56 -9.04
C GLU A 134 -22.93 8.09 -8.80
N ILE A 135 -21.92 7.23 -8.95
CA ILE A 135 -20.51 7.60 -8.82
C ILE A 135 -20.15 8.71 -9.82
N LEU A 136 -20.52 8.56 -11.11
CA LEU A 136 -20.16 9.50 -12.15
C LEU A 136 -20.84 10.87 -11.98
N THR A 137 -22.03 10.90 -11.38
CA THR A 137 -22.77 12.13 -11.11
C THR A 137 -22.41 12.80 -9.80
N ALA A 138 -21.61 12.15 -8.94
CA ALA A 138 -21.21 12.71 -7.66
C ALA A 138 -20.48 14.05 -7.83
N THR A 139 -20.87 15.05 -7.03
CA THR A 139 -20.28 16.40 -7.00
C THR A 139 -19.41 16.63 -5.78
N GLN A 140 -19.54 15.80 -4.77
CA GLN A 140 -18.80 15.80 -3.52
C GLN A 140 -18.67 14.37 -2.99
N GLN A 141 -17.84 14.16 -2.00
CA GLN A 141 -17.78 12.86 -1.32
C GLN A 141 -19.12 12.54 -0.68
N PRO A 142 -19.60 11.29 -0.78
CA PRO A 142 -20.80 10.84 -0.07
C PRO A 142 -20.66 11.02 1.45
N ASP A 143 -21.76 11.43 2.12
CA ASP A 143 -21.77 11.73 3.56
C ASP A 143 -21.30 10.54 4.40
N TYR A 144 -21.66 9.31 4.00
CA TYR A 144 -21.24 8.10 4.71
C TYR A 144 -19.69 7.93 4.81
N LEU A 145 -18.90 8.51 3.90
CA LEU A 145 -17.45 8.48 3.97
C LEU A 145 -16.92 9.42 5.06
N THR A 146 -17.53 10.60 5.19
CA THR A 146 -17.21 11.55 6.25
C THR A 146 -17.56 10.95 7.62
N ASP A 147 -18.77 10.37 7.74
CA ASP A 147 -19.23 9.72 8.95
C ASP A 147 -18.33 8.54 9.34
N PHE A 148 -17.94 7.71 8.37
CA PHE A 148 -17.03 6.60 8.58
C PHE A 148 -15.65 7.05 9.06
N THR A 149 -15.07 8.08 8.43
CA THR A 149 -13.76 8.62 8.85
C THR A 149 -13.82 9.15 10.28
N ALA A 150 -14.88 9.88 10.62
CA ALA A 150 -15.12 10.36 11.98
C ALA A 150 -15.26 9.20 12.99
N GLN A 151 -15.97 8.13 12.60
CA GLN A 151 -16.11 6.93 13.43
C GLN A 151 -14.77 6.24 13.70
N VAL A 152 -13.90 6.12 12.70
CA VAL A 152 -12.55 5.53 12.88
C VAL A 152 -11.71 6.37 13.84
N HIS A 153 -11.79 7.69 13.75
CA HIS A 153 -11.13 8.57 14.72
C HIS A 153 -11.69 8.41 16.15
N ALA A 154 -13.01 8.25 16.27
CA ALA A 154 -13.64 7.99 17.56
C ALA A 154 -13.15 6.67 18.19
N TRP A 155 -12.96 5.62 17.40
CA TRP A 155 -12.41 4.34 17.90
C TRP A 155 -11.02 4.51 18.53
N SER A 156 -10.16 5.34 17.95
CA SER A 156 -8.84 5.61 18.54
C SER A 156 -8.94 6.42 19.84
N ALA A 157 -9.89 7.36 19.92
CA ALA A 157 -10.13 8.16 21.12
C ALA A 157 -10.76 7.34 22.27
N GLU A 158 -11.58 6.35 21.95
CA GLU A 158 -12.26 5.46 22.89
C GLU A 158 -11.40 4.27 23.35
N ARG A 159 -10.16 4.13 22.84
CA ARG A 159 -9.27 3.04 23.23
C ARG A 159 -9.01 3.07 24.74
N PRO A 160 -9.24 1.94 25.45
CA PRO A 160 -8.94 1.83 26.87
C PRO A 160 -7.43 1.97 27.14
N ASP A 161 -7.07 2.27 28.37
CA ASP A 161 -5.67 2.23 28.82
C ASP A 161 -5.19 0.78 28.86
N LEU A 162 -4.58 0.32 27.77
CA LEU A 162 -4.19 -1.09 27.56
C LEU A 162 -3.34 -1.68 28.70
N PRO A 163 -2.36 -0.95 29.29
CA PRO A 163 -1.63 -1.40 30.45
C PRO A 163 -2.49 -1.77 31.68
N THR A 164 -3.71 -1.28 31.78
CA THR A 164 -4.60 -1.58 32.93
C THR A 164 -5.46 -2.83 32.73
N LEU A 165 -5.59 -3.31 31.48
CA LEU A 165 -6.40 -4.47 31.15
C LEU A 165 -5.69 -5.78 31.57
N THR A 166 -6.46 -6.81 31.87
CA THR A 166 -5.96 -8.19 32.00
C THR A 166 -5.61 -8.77 30.61
N ASP A 167 -4.87 -9.88 30.56
CA ASP A 167 -4.56 -10.55 29.29
C ASP A 167 -5.83 -10.98 28.54
N ALA A 168 -6.84 -11.51 29.24
CA ALA A 168 -8.11 -11.90 28.65
C ALA A 168 -8.87 -10.68 28.08
N GLU A 169 -8.83 -9.54 28.75
CA GLU A 169 -9.43 -8.29 28.29
C GLU A 169 -8.67 -7.72 27.09
N LEU A 170 -7.33 -7.84 27.03
CA LEU A 170 -6.54 -7.47 25.86
C LEU A 170 -6.91 -8.31 24.65
N ILE A 171 -7.03 -9.63 24.78
CA ILE A 171 -7.46 -10.54 23.71
C ILE A 171 -8.86 -10.18 23.24
N ALA A 172 -9.81 -10.01 24.16
CA ALA A 172 -11.18 -9.64 23.84
C ALA A 172 -11.26 -8.28 23.13
N TYR A 173 -10.53 -7.27 23.62
CA TYR A 173 -10.50 -5.96 23.00
C TYR A 173 -9.87 -6.00 21.59
N GLY A 174 -8.78 -6.75 21.40
CA GLY A 174 -8.16 -6.94 20.08
C GLY A 174 -9.13 -7.56 19.07
N ARG A 175 -9.90 -8.56 19.49
CA ARG A 175 -10.96 -9.19 18.67
C ARG A 175 -12.09 -8.21 18.35
N ILE A 176 -12.54 -7.40 19.32
CA ILE A 176 -13.56 -6.36 19.12
C ILE A 176 -13.04 -5.30 18.14
N ALA A 177 -11.81 -4.81 18.33
CA ALA A 177 -11.20 -3.85 17.41
C ALA A 177 -11.07 -4.42 16.01
N ASN A 178 -10.75 -5.72 15.87
CA ASN A 178 -10.70 -6.39 14.58
C ASN A 178 -12.07 -6.48 13.89
N TYR A 179 -13.16 -6.61 14.63
CA TYR A 179 -14.51 -6.66 14.06
C TYR A 179 -14.84 -5.40 13.24
N ARG A 180 -14.18 -4.29 13.53
CA ARG A 180 -14.27 -3.01 12.82
C ARG A 180 -13.64 -3.06 11.42
N GLN A 181 -12.85 -4.09 11.10
CA GLN A 181 -12.27 -4.27 9.77
C GLN A 181 -13.35 -4.59 8.72
N ARG A 182 -14.38 -5.34 9.06
CA ARG A 182 -15.41 -5.73 8.09
C ARG A 182 -16.11 -4.52 7.45
N PRO A 183 -16.74 -3.58 8.19
CA PRO A 183 -17.34 -2.38 7.60
C PRO A 183 -16.29 -1.45 6.95
N THR A 184 -15.06 -1.46 7.45
CA THR A 184 -13.96 -0.70 6.85
C THR A 184 -13.64 -1.19 5.45
N TRP A 185 -13.56 -2.49 5.26
CA TRP A 185 -13.21 -3.09 3.97
C TRP A 185 -14.35 -3.16 2.97
N ASP A 186 -15.61 -3.18 3.43
CA ASP A 186 -16.77 -2.91 2.58
C ASP A 186 -16.62 -1.56 1.88
N ILE A 187 -16.45 -0.49 2.66
CA ILE A 187 -16.28 0.87 2.14
C ILE A 187 -14.99 0.99 1.31
N TYR A 188 -13.87 0.39 1.75
CA TYR A 188 -12.61 0.46 1.03
C TYR A 188 -12.68 -0.23 -0.35
N CYS A 189 -13.35 -1.37 -0.45
CA CYS A 189 -13.59 -2.06 -1.71
C CYS A 189 -14.43 -1.19 -2.65
N LEU A 190 -15.57 -0.70 -2.18
CA LEU A 190 -16.47 0.16 -2.95
C LEU A 190 -15.73 1.40 -3.49
N VAL A 191 -15.05 2.14 -2.62
CA VAL A 191 -14.38 3.40 -2.99
C VAL A 191 -13.17 3.14 -3.91
N THR A 192 -12.47 2.01 -3.74
CA THR A 192 -11.37 1.62 -4.62
C THR A 192 -11.85 1.43 -6.06
N ILE A 193 -12.99 0.77 -6.27
CA ILE A 193 -13.58 0.62 -7.59
C ILE A 193 -14.16 1.95 -8.08
N ALA A 194 -14.86 2.70 -7.21
CA ALA A 194 -15.41 4.01 -7.57
C ALA A 194 -14.34 4.99 -8.11
N ALA A 195 -13.13 4.94 -7.56
CA ALA A 195 -12.01 5.75 -8.03
C ALA A 195 -11.56 5.41 -9.47
N THR A 196 -11.96 4.27 -10.02
CA THR A 196 -11.64 3.89 -11.40
C THR A 196 -12.66 4.40 -12.41
N VAL A 197 -13.87 4.76 -11.98
CA VAL A 197 -14.97 5.13 -12.89
C VAL A 197 -14.68 6.43 -13.64
N GLY A 198 -14.26 7.49 -12.97
CA GLY A 198 -13.89 8.76 -13.62
C GLY A 198 -12.78 8.59 -14.67
N PRO A 199 -11.64 8.00 -14.32
CA PRO A 199 -10.56 7.69 -15.27
C PRO A 199 -10.98 6.82 -16.46
N SER A 200 -11.87 5.84 -16.27
CA SER A 200 -12.36 5.00 -17.36
C SER A 200 -13.20 5.75 -18.40
N VAL A 201 -13.78 6.88 -17.99
CA VAL A 201 -14.49 7.81 -18.90
C VAL A 201 -13.53 8.79 -19.55
N VAL A 202 -12.65 9.40 -18.76
CA VAL A 202 -11.71 10.44 -19.25
C VAL A 202 -10.68 9.85 -20.22
N GLY A 203 -10.16 8.66 -19.93
CA GLY A 203 -9.08 8.03 -20.72
C GLY A 203 -9.41 7.85 -22.20
N PRO A 204 -10.49 7.16 -22.58
CA PRO A 204 -10.90 6.99 -23.96
C PRO A 204 -11.19 8.30 -24.69
N ILE A 205 -11.86 9.26 -24.03
CA ILE A 205 -12.13 10.59 -24.60
C ILE A 205 -10.79 11.29 -24.92
N ALA A 206 -9.90 11.36 -23.93
CA ALA A 206 -8.61 12.02 -24.12
C ALA A 206 -7.75 11.33 -25.19
N ALA A 207 -7.73 10.00 -25.22
CA ALA A 207 -7.02 9.24 -26.25
C ALA A 207 -7.54 9.53 -27.66
N SER A 208 -8.86 9.62 -27.84
CA SER A 208 -9.48 9.97 -29.15
C SER A 208 -9.12 11.39 -29.62
N LEU A 209 -8.79 12.28 -28.69
CA LEU A 209 -8.36 13.65 -28.95
C LEU A 209 -6.83 13.79 -29.14
N GLY A 210 -6.10 12.68 -29.10
CA GLY A 210 -4.63 12.67 -29.26
C GLY A 210 -3.84 12.85 -27.95
N PHE A 211 -4.48 12.69 -26.78
CA PHE A 211 -3.88 12.78 -25.45
C PHE A 211 -3.90 11.42 -24.72
N PRO A 212 -3.16 10.39 -25.18
CA PRO A 212 -3.30 9.02 -24.67
C PRO A 212 -2.92 8.85 -23.19
N ASN A 213 -2.11 9.76 -22.65
CA ASN A 213 -1.65 9.70 -21.25
C ASN A 213 -2.39 10.69 -20.33
N ALA A 214 -3.36 11.43 -20.85
CA ALA A 214 -4.01 12.50 -20.11
C ALA A 214 -4.73 12.03 -18.85
N ALA A 215 -5.32 10.83 -18.85
CA ALA A 215 -5.99 10.28 -17.66
C ALA A 215 -5.03 10.19 -16.46
N THR A 216 -3.75 9.93 -16.68
CA THR A 216 -2.75 9.93 -15.62
C THR A 216 -2.41 11.35 -15.12
N GLU A 217 -2.26 12.30 -16.06
CA GLU A 217 -1.87 13.67 -15.75
C GLU A 217 -3.00 14.48 -15.09
N VAL A 218 -4.24 14.33 -15.54
CA VAL A 218 -5.40 15.10 -15.01
C VAL A 218 -5.80 14.69 -13.59
N PHE A 219 -5.38 13.50 -13.14
CA PHE A 219 -5.59 13.03 -11.77
C PHE A 219 -4.31 13.06 -10.93
N SER A 220 -3.29 13.82 -11.34
CA SER A 220 -2.09 14.10 -10.55
C SER A 220 -2.23 15.41 -9.79
N ALA A 221 -1.64 15.50 -8.61
CA ALA A 221 -1.67 16.70 -7.74
C ALA A 221 -3.08 17.30 -7.58
N ILE A 222 -4.05 16.44 -7.33
CA ILE A 222 -5.46 16.86 -7.16
C ILE A 222 -5.72 17.56 -5.82
N GLY A 223 -4.75 17.48 -4.90
CA GLY A 223 -4.87 18.02 -3.54
C GLY A 223 -5.80 17.21 -2.63
N GLY A 224 -5.74 17.47 -1.34
CA GLY A 224 -6.61 16.79 -0.36
C GLY A 224 -6.31 15.28 -0.18
N VAL A 225 -5.13 14.84 -0.59
CA VAL A 225 -4.68 13.44 -0.48
C VAL A 225 -3.97 13.25 0.86
N ALA A 226 -4.38 12.27 1.65
CA ALA A 226 -3.87 12.04 3.01
C ALA A 226 -2.35 11.81 3.06
N SER A 227 -1.80 11.08 2.10
CA SER A 227 -0.35 10.84 2.00
C SER A 227 0.46 12.10 1.73
N ALA A 228 -0.05 13.03 0.91
CA ALA A 228 0.59 14.32 0.68
C ALA A 228 0.63 15.18 1.96
N ALA A 229 -0.46 15.19 2.74
CA ALA A 229 -0.50 15.90 4.01
C ALA A 229 0.53 15.35 5.03
N THR A 230 0.77 14.05 5.06
CA THR A 230 1.83 13.43 5.86
C THR A 230 3.22 13.93 5.42
N ALA A 231 3.49 13.99 4.11
CA ALA A 231 4.75 14.52 3.59
C ALA A 231 4.98 15.99 3.98
N GLU A 232 3.95 16.81 3.93
CA GLU A 232 4.02 18.21 4.36
C GLU A 232 4.33 18.36 5.85
N ARG A 233 3.72 17.54 6.72
CA ARG A 233 4.03 17.56 8.17
C ARG A 233 5.46 17.15 8.46
N VAL A 234 5.95 16.09 7.82
CA VAL A 234 7.34 15.64 7.97
C VAL A 234 8.31 16.71 7.43
N TRP A 235 7.98 17.32 6.29
CA TRP A 235 8.76 18.45 5.75
C TRP A 235 8.79 19.65 6.71
N HIS A 236 7.65 20.06 7.26
CA HIS A 236 7.58 21.14 8.24
C HIS A 236 8.50 20.88 9.43
N LEU A 237 8.43 19.69 10.02
CA LEU A 237 9.33 19.27 11.12
C LEU A 237 10.79 19.30 10.70
N SER A 238 11.12 18.92 9.48
CA SER A 238 12.49 19.00 8.97
C SER A 238 13.00 20.45 8.92
N ARG A 239 12.14 21.41 8.61
CA ARG A 239 12.49 22.85 8.63
C ARG A 239 12.69 23.36 10.05
N LEU A 240 11.86 22.94 11.01
CA LEU A 240 12.10 23.23 12.43
C LEU A 240 13.45 22.69 12.90
N ALA A 241 13.76 21.44 12.56
CA ALA A 241 15.04 20.82 12.89
C ALA A 241 16.24 21.53 12.23
N ARG A 242 16.12 21.95 10.95
CA ARG A 242 17.15 22.71 10.22
C ARG A 242 17.44 24.06 10.87
N ASN A 243 16.41 24.74 11.34
CA ASN A 243 16.50 26.08 11.87
C ASN A 243 16.88 26.13 13.36
N SER A 244 16.88 25.00 14.07
CA SER A 244 17.30 24.91 15.46
C SER A 244 18.64 24.20 15.60
N LYS A 245 19.65 24.98 16.08
CA LYS A 245 20.97 24.40 16.36
C LYS A 245 20.89 23.27 17.39
N ARG A 246 20.00 23.39 18.38
CA ARG A 246 19.85 22.40 19.43
C ARG A 246 19.31 21.09 18.84
N VAL A 247 18.21 21.15 18.10
CA VAL A 247 17.61 19.97 17.47
C VAL A 247 18.61 19.32 16.51
N GLY A 248 19.28 20.11 15.65
CA GLY A 248 20.30 19.60 14.74
C GLY A 248 21.43 18.86 15.46
N THR A 249 21.94 19.39 16.56
CA THR A 249 23.00 18.75 17.35
C THR A 249 22.54 17.41 17.93
N GLU A 250 21.31 17.31 18.42
CA GLU A 250 20.81 16.04 18.99
C GLU A 250 20.55 14.98 17.92
N LEU A 251 20.09 15.38 16.73
CA LEU A 251 19.94 14.47 15.61
C LEU A 251 21.30 14.00 15.06
N ASP A 252 22.29 14.89 14.99
CA ASP A 252 23.67 14.53 14.60
C ASP A 252 24.35 13.59 15.60
N ALA A 253 23.95 13.64 16.88
CA ALA A 253 24.42 12.72 17.91
C ALA A 253 23.79 11.31 17.81
N GLY A 254 22.78 11.14 16.98
CA GLY A 254 22.08 9.88 16.72
C GLY A 254 20.59 9.97 16.98
N ILE A 255 19.83 9.26 16.13
CA ILE A 255 18.35 9.27 16.14
C ILE A 255 17.81 8.58 17.40
N ASP A 256 18.43 7.46 17.82
CA ASP A 256 17.99 6.72 18.98
C ASP A 256 18.04 7.58 20.25
N GLY A 257 16.89 7.68 20.92
CA GLY A 257 16.74 8.48 22.14
C GLY A 257 16.78 10.00 21.96
N ALA A 258 16.89 10.52 20.72
CA ALA A 258 16.99 11.97 20.46
C ALA A 258 15.77 12.74 21.01
N ILE A 259 14.56 12.24 20.85
CA ILE A 259 13.34 12.87 21.42
C ILE A 259 13.42 12.96 22.94
N GLY A 260 13.92 11.92 23.62
CA GLY A 260 14.14 11.94 25.08
C GLY A 260 15.16 13.00 25.50
N ARG A 261 16.27 13.11 24.78
CA ARG A 261 17.31 14.14 25.03
C ARG A 261 16.78 15.57 24.80
N LEU A 262 15.98 15.76 23.73
CA LEU A 262 15.33 17.03 23.43
C LEU A 262 14.33 17.43 24.53
N ARG A 263 13.50 16.51 25.01
CA ARG A 263 12.57 16.76 26.13
C ARG A 263 13.30 17.14 27.42
N ALA A 264 14.44 16.51 27.68
CA ALA A 264 15.24 16.80 28.89
C ALA A 264 16.00 18.12 28.80
N SER A 265 16.11 18.75 27.63
CA SER A 265 16.91 19.96 27.44
C SER A 265 16.31 21.21 28.09
N GLY A 266 14.97 21.30 28.16
CA GLY A 266 14.25 22.50 28.64
C GLY A 266 14.40 23.74 27.77
N GLU A 267 14.93 23.59 26.54
CA GLU A 267 15.11 24.69 25.61
C GLU A 267 13.83 24.88 24.75
N LYS A 268 13.35 26.12 24.61
CA LYS A 268 12.09 26.41 23.89
C LYS A 268 12.03 25.87 22.47
N GLU A 269 13.14 25.90 21.73
CA GLU A 269 13.18 25.36 20.37
C GLU A 269 13.04 23.85 20.36
N ALA A 270 13.64 23.15 21.33
CA ALA A 270 13.50 21.71 21.49
C ALA A 270 12.07 21.34 21.92
N GLU A 271 11.49 22.10 22.84
CA GLU A 271 10.09 21.91 23.28
C GLU A 271 9.13 22.07 22.11
N ALA A 272 9.26 23.12 21.30
CA ALA A 272 8.43 23.36 20.12
C ALA A 272 8.55 22.23 19.07
N PHE A 273 9.78 21.75 18.82
CA PHE A 273 9.99 20.62 17.92
C PHE A 273 9.35 19.34 18.45
N VAL A 274 9.52 19.04 19.73
CA VAL A 274 8.95 17.84 20.36
C VAL A 274 7.41 17.89 20.36
N GLU A 275 6.81 19.06 20.60
CA GLU A 275 5.36 19.23 20.55
C GLU A 275 4.80 18.94 19.14
N GLU A 276 5.45 19.47 18.09
CA GLU A 276 5.07 19.19 16.70
C GLU A 276 5.31 17.72 16.31
N PHE A 277 6.41 17.12 16.81
CA PHE A 277 6.68 15.70 16.60
C PHE A 277 5.62 14.81 17.28
N ASP A 278 5.25 15.11 18.53
CA ASP A 278 4.18 14.39 19.23
C ASP A 278 2.84 14.52 18.49
N ARG A 279 2.58 15.68 17.88
CA ARG A 279 1.40 15.90 17.02
C ARG A 279 1.48 15.06 15.74
N LEU A 280 2.65 14.95 15.09
CA LEU A 280 2.86 14.05 13.97
C LEU A 280 2.53 12.60 14.36
N ILE A 281 3.05 12.12 15.49
CA ILE A 281 2.79 10.75 15.96
C ILE A 281 1.30 10.55 16.32
N ALA A 282 0.63 11.53 16.89
CA ALA A 282 -0.80 11.45 17.17
C ALA A 282 -1.65 11.35 15.89
N VAL A 283 -1.27 12.04 14.83
CA VAL A 283 -2.00 12.06 13.55
C VAL A 283 -1.58 10.91 12.64
N ASP A 284 -0.30 10.67 12.44
CA ASP A 284 0.24 9.73 11.47
C ASP A 284 0.89 8.49 12.09
N GLY A 285 0.80 8.30 13.41
CA GLY A 285 1.46 7.20 14.14
C GLY A 285 1.03 5.80 13.72
N HIS A 286 -0.08 5.65 12.99
CA HIS A 286 -0.53 4.39 12.40
C HIS A 286 0.29 4.00 11.17
N ARG A 287 0.98 4.95 10.52
CA ARG A 287 1.86 4.69 9.36
C ARG A 287 3.03 3.80 9.73
N GLY A 288 3.53 3.05 8.75
CA GLY A 288 4.69 2.18 8.91
C GLY A 288 4.89 1.27 7.71
N PRO A 289 5.94 0.44 7.71
CA PRO A 289 6.15 -0.56 6.68
C PRO A 289 5.09 -1.68 6.78
N ASN A 290 4.68 -2.24 5.64
CA ASN A 290 3.74 -3.37 5.58
C ASN A 290 2.49 -3.15 6.45
N GLU A 291 1.79 -2.03 6.23
CA GLU A 291 0.65 -1.55 7.05
C GLU A 291 -0.51 -2.54 7.18
N TRP A 292 -0.59 -3.54 6.29
CA TRP A 292 -1.67 -4.53 6.23
C TRP A 292 -1.41 -5.79 7.06
N ASP A 293 -0.28 -5.88 7.76
CA ASP A 293 -0.03 -6.93 8.76
C ASP A 293 0.10 -6.32 10.15
N ILE A 294 -0.71 -6.80 11.10
CA ILE A 294 -0.68 -6.33 12.49
C ILE A 294 0.64 -6.63 13.23
N SER A 295 1.51 -7.50 12.69
CA SER A 295 2.84 -7.75 13.27
C SER A 295 3.88 -6.69 12.91
N SER A 296 3.59 -5.84 11.91
CA SER A 296 4.51 -4.83 11.41
C SER A 296 4.68 -3.67 12.38
N ASP A 297 5.80 -2.97 12.26
CA ASP A 297 6.03 -1.76 13.05
C ASP A 297 5.17 -0.59 12.54
N SER A 298 4.91 0.37 13.42
CA SER A 298 4.26 1.64 13.06
C SER A 298 4.98 2.79 13.74
N TRP A 299 4.77 4.02 13.28
CA TRP A 299 5.49 5.17 13.81
C TRP A 299 5.23 5.42 15.31
N VAL A 300 4.02 5.09 15.80
CA VAL A 300 3.73 5.17 17.24
C VAL A 300 4.55 4.13 18.05
N LEU A 301 4.88 2.98 17.46
CA LEU A 301 5.70 1.94 18.09
C LEU A 301 7.20 2.17 17.84
N ARG A 302 7.56 2.83 16.76
CA ARG A 302 8.93 3.07 16.30
C ARG A 302 9.09 4.54 15.86
N PRO A 303 9.01 5.51 16.81
CA PRO A 303 9.08 6.94 16.49
C PRO A 303 10.43 7.36 15.88
N GLU A 304 11.47 6.55 16.02
CA GLU A 304 12.75 6.74 15.33
C GLU A 304 12.65 6.64 13.79
N LEU A 305 11.65 5.95 13.23
CA LEU A 305 11.46 5.87 11.77
C LEU A 305 11.15 7.25 11.15
N PRO A 306 10.07 7.95 11.54
CA PRO A 306 9.81 9.30 11.02
C PRO A 306 10.87 10.32 11.45
N LEU A 307 11.52 10.14 12.60
CA LEU A 307 12.58 11.04 13.05
C LEU A 307 13.83 10.94 12.14
N GLY A 308 14.19 9.74 11.69
CA GLY A 308 15.25 9.53 10.70
C GLY A 308 14.95 10.22 9.36
N MET A 309 13.68 10.17 8.90
CA MET A 309 13.25 10.90 7.70
C MET A 309 13.35 12.42 7.87
N ILE A 310 12.95 12.95 9.02
CA ILE A 310 13.09 14.37 9.37
C ILE A 310 14.55 14.78 9.35
N ASP A 311 15.44 13.97 9.91
CA ASP A 311 16.89 14.22 9.89
C ASP A 311 17.45 14.28 8.47
N GLN A 312 17.03 13.38 7.60
CA GLN A 312 17.44 13.36 6.20
C GLN A 312 16.93 14.59 5.44
N LEU A 313 15.64 14.92 5.61
CA LEU A 313 15.01 16.06 4.93
C LEU A 313 15.53 17.41 5.43
N ARG A 314 15.95 17.56 6.68
CA ARG A 314 16.50 18.85 7.17
C ARG A 314 17.76 19.30 6.42
N ARG A 315 18.44 18.38 5.77
CA ARG A 315 19.66 18.64 4.96
C ARG A 315 19.32 19.12 3.54
N GLN A 316 18.03 19.00 3.12
CA GLN A 316 17.57 19.40 1.81
C GLN A 316 17.24 20.89 1.74
N ASP A 317 17.41 21.48 0.55
CA ASP A 317 17.03 22.87 0.28
C ASP A 317 15.52 23.02 0.06
N ASP A 318 15.03 24.26 0.21
CA ASP A 318 13.59 24.55 0.13
C ASP A 318 13.00 24.36 -1.27
N ASP A 319 13.82 24.27 -2.30
CA ASP A 319 13.40 23.93 -3.68
C ASP A 319 12.79 22.52 -3.78
N HIS A 320 13.07 21.66 -2.79
CA HIS A 320 12.51 20.32 -2.67
C HIS A 320 11.20 20.27 -1.87
N ALA A 321 10.65 21.42 -1.48
CA ALA A 321 9.40 21.50 -0.73
C ALA A 321 8.26 20.80 -1.50
N PRO A 322 7.42 19.95 -0.84
CA PRO A 322 6.28 19.29 -1.47
C PRO A 322 5.38 20.27 -2.20
N ALA A 323 5.08 21.41 -1.59
CA ALA A 323 4.21 22.45 -2.14
C ALA A 323 4.75 23.05 -3.46
N ALA A 324 6.07 23.21 -3.61
CA ALA A 324 6.67 23.74 -4.83
C ALA A 324 6.47 22.77 -6.01
N ARG A 325 6.69 21.47 -5.79
CA ARG A 325 6.46 20.43 -6.80
C ARG A 325 4.97 20.29 -7.13
N ALA A 326 4.11 20.28 -6.13
CA ALA A 326 2.66 20.20 -6.32
C ALA A 326 2.13 21.38 -7.16
N ALA A 327 2.67 22.59 -6.99
CA ALA A 327 2.26 23.75 -7.78
C ALA A 327 2.54 23.57 -9.29
N VAL A 328 3.69 23.00 -9.67
CA VAL A 328 4.03 22.73 -11.08
C VAL A 328 3.07 21.71 -11.69
N LEU A 329 2.80 20.63 -10.97
CA LEU A 329 1.87 19.59 -11.43
C LEU A 329 0.42 20.11 -11.53
N THR A 330 -0.02 20.92 -10.56
CA THR A 330 -1.33 21.56 -10.57
C THR A 330 -1.50 22.44 -11.81
N ALA A 331 -0.51 23.30 -12.12
CA ALA A 331 -0.54 24.14 -13.31
C ALA A 331 -0.62 23.30 -14.60
N ARG A 332 0.15 22.20 -14.69
CA ARG A 332 0.12 21.28 -15.83
C ARG A 332 -1.23 20.61 -15.98
N ARG A 333 -1.79 20.09 -14.86
CA ARG A 333 -3.13 19.50 -14.84
C ARG A 333 -4.20 20.48 -15.33
N GLU A 334 -4.22 21.71 -14.81
CA GLU A 334 -5.19 22.75 -15.19
C GLU A 334 -5.10 23.11 -16.67
N GLN A 335 -3.86 23.23 -17.18
CA GLN A 335 -3.65 23.44 -18.62
C GLN A 335 -4.25 22.30 -19.43
N LEU A 336 -3.96 21.03 -19.09
CA LEU A 336 -4.44 19.87 -19.82
C LEU A 336 -5.96 19.74 -19.75
N VAL A 337 -6.58 19.99 -18.59
CA VAL A 337 -8.05 20.03 -18.43
C VAL A 337 -8.65 21.09 -19.35
N SER A 338 -8.02 22.27 -19.46
CA SER A 338 -8.45 23.32 -20.37
C SER A 338 -8.36 22.89 -21.83
N GLU A 339 -7.24 22.29 -22.25
CA GLU A 339 -7.03 21.79 -23.60
C GLU A 339 -8.08 20.73 -23.99
N LEU A 340 -8.32 19.74 -23.12
CA LEU A 340 -9.34 18.71 -23.33
C LEU A 340 -10.75 19.32 -23.45
N THR A 341 -11.09 20.24 -22.53
CA THR A 341 -12.41 20.91 -22.53
C THR A 341 -12.63 21.72 -23.82
N GLN A 342 -11.60 22.41 -24.29
CA GLN A 342 -11.65 23.16 -25.56
C GLN A 342 -11.80 22.22 -26.76
N ALA A 343 -11.10 21.10 -26.78
CA ALA A 343 -11.17 20.14 -27.87
C ALA A 343 -12.57 19.53 -28.07
N VAL A 344 -13.37 19.44 -27.00
CA VAL A 344 -14.77 18.93 -27.05
C VAL A 344 -15.83 20.04 -27.04
N ALA A 345 -15.46 21.32 -27.17
CA ALA A 345 -16.40 22.45 -27.04
C ALA A 345 -17.57 22.43 -28.02
N GLY A 346 -17.42 21.74 -29.16
CA GLY A 346 -18.48 21.58 -30.17
C GLY A 346 -19.41 20.37 -29.98
N ASP A 347 -19.14 19.53 -28.97
CA ASP A 347 -19.92 18.32 -28.67
C ASP A 347 -20.36 18.36 -27.19
N GLU A 348 -21.59 18.83 -26.95
CA GLU A 348 -22.11 19.03 -25.59
C GLU A 348 -22.23 17.71 -24.81
N ASP A 349 -22.50 16.58 -25.46
CA ASP A 349 -22.61 15.27 -24.81
C ASP A 349 -21.22 14.80 -24.31
N THR A 350 -20.22 14.82 -25.18
CA THR A 350 -18.83 14.45 -24.83
C THR A 350 -18.27 15.43 -23.77
N LYS A 351 -18.55 16.72 -23.89
CA LYS A 351 -18.16 17.74 -22.89
C LYS A 351 -18.77 17.47 -21.52
N GLY A 352 -20.07 17.15 -21.48
CA GLY A 352 -20.76 16.81 -20.25
C GLY A 352 -20.18 15.54 -19.58
N LEU A 353 -19.89 14.53 -20.39
CA LEU A 353 -19.30 13.27 -19.94
C LEU A 353 -17.88 13.47 -19.43
N LEU A 354 -17.03 14.22 -20.15
CA LEU A 354 -15.68 14.59 -19.72
C LEU A 354 -15.70 15.34 -18.39
N ALA A 355 -16.55 16.34 -18.26
CA ALA A 355 -16.68 17.13 -17.03
C ALA A 355 -17.12 16.26 -15.83
N SER A 356 -18.04 15.32 -16.05
CA SER A 356 -18.47 14.37 -15.02
C SER A 356 -17.36 13.42 -14.62
N GLY A 357 -16.62 12.88 -15.59
CA GLY A 357 -15.50 11.98 -15.34
C GLY A 357 -14.35 12.65 -14.56
N LEU A 358 -13.99 13.88 -14.93
CA LEU A 358 -12.95 14.67 -14.24
C LEU A 358 -13.35 14.96 -12.79
N ARG A 359 -14.60 15.39 -12.57
CA ARG A 359 -15.13 15.70 -11.23
C ARG A 359 -15.21 14.45 -10.37
N SER A 360 -15.87 13.41 -10.85
CA SER A 360 -16.04 12.14 -10.14
C SER A 360 -14.69 11.49 -9.81
N GLY A 361 -13.78 11.45 -10.79
CA GLY A 361 -12.44 10.93 -10.58
C GLY A 361 -11.72 11.67 -9.45
N THR A 362 -11.74 13.01 -9.42
CA THR A 362 -11.14 13.79 -8.35
C THR A 362 -11.74 13.45 -6.98
N VAL A 363 -13.09 13.42 -6.88
CA VAL A 363 -13.79 13.11 -5.65
C VAL A 363 -13.40 11.73 -5.10
N PHE A 364 -13.42 10.70 -5.96
CA PHE A 364 -13.19 9.34 -5.49
C PHE A 364 -11.70 8.98 -5.35
N TYR A 365 -10.77 9.64 -6.04
CA TYR A 365 -9.35 9.50 -5.72
C TYR A 365 -9.03 10.05 -4.32
N GLN A 366 -9.56 11.23 -3.97
CA GLN A 366 -9.43 11.79 -2.62
C GLN A 366 -10.07 10.87 -1.57
N ALA A 367 -11.29 10.40 -1.83
CA ALA A 367 -12.00 9.48 -0.95
C ALA A 367 -11.23 8.17 -0.72
N ARG A 368 -10.64 7.58 -1.77
CA ARG A 368 -9.85 6.36 -1.68
C ARG A 368 -8.66 6.51 -0.73
N GLU A 369 -7.93 7.61 -0.82
CA GLU A 369 -6.79 7.86 0.07
C GLU A 369 -7.22 8.10 1.51
N GLN A 370 -8.35 8.77 1.74
CA GLN A 370 -8.91 8.97 3.07
C GLN A 370 -9.38 7.65 3.70
N VAL A 371 -10.09 6.81 2.93
CA VAL A 371 -10.56 5.50 3.43
C VAL A 371 -9.39 4.55 3.64
N LYS A 372 -8.33 4.61 2.82
CA LYS A 372 -7.09 3.87 3.05
C LYS A 372 -6.44 4.28 4.37
N ASP A 373 -6.32 5.58 4.63
CA ASP A 373 -5.81 6.11 5.90
C ASP A 373 -6.62 5.59 7.09
N ALA A 374 -7.95 5.65 7.00
CA ALA A 374 -8.85 5.15 8.00
C ALA A 374 -8.70 3.62 8.22
N ALA A 375 -8.53 2.85 7.15
CA ALA A 375 -8.33 1.40 7.24
C ALA A 375 -7.03 1.04 7.96
N VAL A 376 -5.93 1.72 7.66
CA VAL A 376 -4.65 1.50 8.36
C VAL A 376 -4.73 1.92 9.82
N ARG A 377 -5.48 2.98 10.13
CA ARG A 377 -5.75 3.40 11.51
C ARG A 377 -6.56 2.34 12.27
N ALA A 378 -7.57 1.75 11.66
CA ALA A 378 -8.31 0.63 12.23
C ALA A 378 -7.43 -0.62 12.44
N MET A 379 -6.46 -0.87 11.54
CA MET A 379 -5.45 -1.93 11.72
C MET A 379 -4.58 -1.67 12.96
N LEU A 380 -4.16 -0.43 13.21
CA LEU A 380 -3.41 -0.08 14.41
C LEU A 380 -4.21 -0.40 15.68
N GLU A 381 -5.51 -0.08 15.71
CA GLU A 381 -6.36 -0.36 16.88
C GLU A 381 -6.47 -1.87 17.17
N ALA A 382 -6.52 -2.71 16.13
CA ALA A 382 -6.49 -4.16 16.28
C ALA A 382 -5.10 -4.69 16.72
N LYS A 383 -4.01 -4.02 16.36
CA LYS A 383 -2.62 -4.39 16.65
C LYS A 383 -2.24 -4.15 18.12
N LEU A 384 -2.54 -2.95 18.65
CA LEU A 384 -2.00 -2.46 19.92
C LEU A 384 -2.25 -3.38 21.12
N PRO A 385 -3.43 -4.02 21.29
CA PRO A 385 -3.68 -4.97 22.38
C PRO A 385 -2.71 -6.16 22.37
N PHE A 386 -2.37 -6.66 21.19
CA PHE A 386 -1.44 -7.79 21.02
C PHE A 386 0.02 -7.39 21.21
N VAL A 387 0.38 -6.14 20.90
CA VAL A 387 1.70 -5.60 21.25
C VAL A 387 1.88 -5.59 22.76
N GLU A 388 0.90 -5.10 23.51
CA GLU A 388 0.94 -5.10 24.98
C GLU A 388 0.92 -6.53 25.56
N LEU A 389 0.07 -7.40 25.03
CA LEU A 389 0.03 -8.81 25.41
C LEU A 389 1.38 -9.51 25.20
N GLY A 390 1.98 -9.31 24.03
CA GLY A 390 3.29 -9.85 23.68
C GLY A 390 4.40 -9.36 24.61
N ARG A 391 4.40 -8.06 24.97
CA ARG A 391 5.33 -7.49 25.94
C ARG A 391 5.22 -8.21 27.30
N ARG A 392 4.01 -8.35 27.83
CA ARG A 392 3.76 -9.02 29.12
C ARG A 392 4.15 -10.49 29.10
N TRP A 393 3.80 -11.20 28.03
CA TRP A 393 4.11 -12.62 27.90
C TRP A 393 5.62 -12.86 27.77
N ALA A 394 6.35 -11.97 27.12
CA ALA A 394 7.80 -12.02 27.06
C ALA A 394 8.44 -11.74 28.44
N GLU A 395 7.97 -10.73 29.17
CA GLU A 395 8.45 -10.41 30.53
C GLU A 395 8.20 -11.55 31.53
N ARG A 396 7.09 -12.28 31.38
CA ARG A 396 6.78 -13.47 32.20
C ARG A 396 7.47 -14.76 31.72
N GLY A 397 8.19 -14.70 30.60
CA GLY A 397 8.87 -15.85 30.00
C GLY A 397 7.95 -16.86 29.32
N VAL A 398 6.69 -16.54 29.07
CA VAL A 398 5.73 -17.36 28.31
C VAL A 398 6.15 -17.47 26.85
N ILE A 399 6.65 -16.38 26.28
CA ILE A 399 7.24 -16.32 24.93
C ILE A 399 8.65 -15.73 25.01
N GLU A 400 9.47 -15.93 24.00
CA GLU A 400 10.86 -15.45 24.02
C GLU A 400 10.97 -13.96 23.71
N ARG A 401 10.20 -13.47 22.72
CA ARG A 401 10.21 -12.08 22.26
C ARG A 401 8.79 -11.55 22.14
N PRO A 402 8.53 -10.26 22.39
CA PRO A 402 7.18 -9.68 22.29
C PRO A 402 6.49 -9.98 20.95
N LYS A 403 7.21 -9.89 19.83
CA LYS A 403 6.65 -10.14 18.49
C LYS A 403 6.24 -11.60 18.25
N HIS A 404 6.65 -12.56 19.09
CA HIS A 404 6.24 -13.97 18.93
C HIS A 404 4.74 -14.19 19.17
N VAL A 405 4.03 -13.25 19.80
CA VAL A 405 2.56 -13.28 19.91
C VAL A 405 1.88 -13.34 18.54
N PHE A 406 2.44 -12.68 17.53
CA PHE A 406 1.91 -12.67 16.17
C PHE A 406 2.13 -13.98 15.40
N LEU A 407 2.93 -14.90 15.93
CA LEU A 407 3.12 -16.25 15.38
C LEU A 407 2.06 -17.25 15.87
N LEU A 408 1.14 -16.80 16.71
CA LEU A 408 -0.03 -17.55 17.13
C LEU A 408 -1.15 -17.39 16.10
N LEU A 409 -2.01 -18.39 16.02
CA LEU A 409 -3.33 -18.25 15.40
C LEU A 409 -4.30 -17.64 16.41
N ASP A 410 -5.34 -16.93 15.96
CA ASP A 410 -6.34 -16.34 16.87
C ASP A 410 -6.90 -17.36 17.89
N ARG A 411 -7.23 -18.58 17.43
CA ARG A 411 -7.74 -19.65 18.30
C ARG A 411 -6.74 -20.12 19.37
N GLU A 412 -5.44 -19.89 19.19
CA GLU A 412 -4.39 -20.32 20.12
C GLU A 412 -4.15 -19.31 21.25
N LEU A 413 -4.64 -18.07 21.12
CA LEU A 413 -4.45 -17.02 22.13
C LEU A 413 -5.02 -17.43 23.51
N ASP A 414 -6.24 -17.99 23.51
CA ASP A 414 -6.89 -18.42 24.76
C ASP A 414 -6.20 -19.65 25.36
N GLU A 415 -5.67 -20.54 24.51
CA GLU A 415 -4.92 -21.72 24.95
C GLU A 415 -3.61 -21.30 25.64
N VAL A 416 -2.81 -20.40 25.02
CA VAL A 416 -1.59 -19.86 25.62
C VAL A 416 -1.88 -19.15 26.94
N GLY A 417 -2.96 -18.36 27.00
CA GLY A 417 -3.37 -17.65 28.22
C GLY A 417 -3.72 -18.57 29.39
N SER A 418 -4.27 -19.75 29.09
CA SER A 418 -4.72 -20.72 30.11
C SER A 418 -3.69 -21.82 30.43
N ALA A 419 -2.85 -22.20 29.46
CA ALA A 419 -1.86 -23.28 29.57
C ALA A 419 -0.56 -22.89 28.81
N PRO A 420 0.28 -22.02 29.41
CA PRO A 420 1.45 -21.44 28.71
C PRO A 420 2.62 -22.42 28.51
N GLU A 421 2.59 -23.62 29.14
CA GLU A 421 3.70 -24.57 29.11
C GLU A 421 3.98 -25.08 27.69
N GLY A 422 5.24 -25.07 27.29
CA GLY A 422 5.70 -25.55 25.97
C GLY A 422 5.48 -24.57 24.81
N TRP A 423 4.78 -23.46 25.01
CA TRP A 423 4.57 -22.47 23.95
C TRP A 423 5.82 -21.68 23.61
N ARG A 424 6.71 -21.46 24.58
CA ARG A 424 7.98 -20.75 24.35
C ARG A 424 8.83 -21.42 23.27
N GLU A 425 9.07 -22.73 23.41
CA GLU A 425 9.85 -23.51 22.46
C GLU A 425 9.14 -23.65 21.11
N ARG A 426 7.81 -23.86 21.14
CA ARG A 426 7.00 -23.95 19.92
C ARG A 426 7.06 -22.65 19.12
N LEU A 427 6.94 -21.50 19.76
CA LEU A 427 6.99 -20.20 19.08
C LEU A 427 8.42 -19.82 18.64
N ALA A 428 9.45 -20.23 19.35
CA ALA A 428 10.82 -20.07 18.89
C ALA A 428 11.09 -20.87 17.59
N GLN A 429 10.55 -22.10 17.50
CA GLN A 429 10.62 -22.89 16.26
C GLN A 429 9.82 -22.24 15.13
N ARG A 430 8.58 -21.78 15.40
CA ARG A 430 7.77 -21.04 14.41
C ARG A 430 8.47 -19.78 13.91
N ALA A 431 9.19 -19.07 14.78
CA ALA A 431 9.96 -17.89 14.38
C ALA A 431 11.08 -18.23 13.39
N ALA A 432 11.77 -19.35 13.60
CA ALA A 432 12.79 -19.83 12.68
C ALA A 432 12.17 -20.26 11.33
N ASP A 433 11.08 -21.02 11.37
CA ASP A 433 10.35 -21.47 10.19
C ASP A 433 9.78 -20.27 9.40
N PHE A 434 9.27 -19.24 10.08
CA PHE A 434 8.74 -18.02 9.47
C PHE A 434 9.84 -17.19 8.78
N ALA A 435 11.01 -17.11 9.40
CA ALA A 435 12.17 -16.46 8.80
C ALA A 435 12.66 -17.20 7.54
N GLU A 436 12.70 -18.56 7.57
CA GLU A 436 13.00 -19.36 6.37
C GLU A 436 11.97 -19.10 5.26
N LEU A 437 10.70 -19.07 5.60
CA LEU A 437 9.61 -18.80 4.66
C LEU A 437 9.79 -17.45 3.96
N GLY A 438 10.15 -16.41 4.68
CA GLY A 438 10.47 -15.08 4.13
C GLY A 438 11.61 -15.07 3.13
N SER A 439 12.49 -16.08 3.17
CA SER A 439 13.59 -16.26 2.21
C SER A 439 13.16 -16.87 0.86
N ARG A 440 11.91 -17.31 0.72
CA ARG A 440 11.38 -18.03 -0.44
C ARG A 440 10.53 -17.15 -1.34
N VAL A 441 10.45 -17.51 -2.63
CA VAL A 441 9.55 -16.88 -3.60
C VAL A 441 8.36 -17.79 -3.82
N PRO A 442 7.15 -17.38 -3.43
CA PRO A 442 5.94 -18.19 -3.61
C PRO A 442 5.56 -18.31 -5.09
N PRO A 443 4.74 -19.31 -5.47
CA PRO A 443 4.17 -19.38 -6.81
C PRO A 443 3.43 -18.09 -7.17
N TYR A 444 3.63 -17.58 -8.37
CA TYR A 444 2.97 -16.34 -8.82
C TYR A 444 1.44 -16.49 -8.99
N VAL A 445 0.98 -17.70 -9.32
CA VAL A 445 -0.44 -18.04 -9.53
C VAL A 445 -0.75 -19.35 -8.83
N VAL A 446 -1.91 -19.40 -8.18
CA VAL A 446 -2.53 -20.61 -7.64
C VAL A 446 -3.86 -20.85 -8.36
N VAL A 447 -4.10 -22.08 -8.82
CA VAL A 447 -5.29 -22.44 -9.58
C VAL A 447 -6.00 -23.62 -8.91
N HIS A 448 -7.31 -23.53 -8.75
CA HIS A 448 -8.12 -24.65 -8.23
C HIS A 448 -7.88 -25.95 -9.02
N GLY A 449 -7.70 -27.03 -8.30
CA GLY A 449 -7.47 -28.35 -8.91
C GLY A 449 -6.04 -28.59 -9.39
N GLN A 450 -5.14 -27.60 -9.32
CA GLN A 450 -3.72 -27.77 -9.60
C GLN A 450 -2.92 -27.93 -8.29
N PRO A 451 -1.89 -28.79 -8.27
CA PRO A 451 -1.07 -28.97 -7.08
C PRO A 451 -0.22 -27.71 -6.83
N ILE A 452 -0.23 -27.24 -5.58
CA ILE A 452 0.66 -26.18 -5.14
C ILE A 452 2.01 -26.83 -4.76
N PRO A 453 3.14 -26.40 -5.31
CA PRO A 453 4.44 -26.95 -4.96
C PRO A 453 4.69 -26.84 -3.46
N PRO A 454 5.30 -27.85 -2.82
CA PRO A 454 5.74 -27.75 -1.43
C PRO A 454 6.70 -26.55 -1.23
N ILE A 455 6.62 -25.87 -0.09
CA ILE A 455 7.46 -24.69 0.24
C ILE A 455 8.96 -24.99 0.05
N SER A 456 9.41 -26.20 0.35
CA SER A 456 10.80 -26.63 0.16
C SER A 456 11.29 -26.59 -1.30
N GLN A 457 10.35 -26.57 -2.26
CA GLN A 457 10.65 -26.46 -3.69
C GLN A 457 10.54 -25.03 -4.22
N TRP A 458 10.12 -24.09 -3.40
CA TRP A 458 10.06 -22.69 -3.81
C TRP A 458 11.47 -22.12 -3.95
N PRO A 459 11.75 -21.33 -5.00
CA PRO A 459 13.03 -20.68 -5.18
C PRO A 459 13.41 -19.80 -3.99
N LEU A 460 14.71 -19.67 -3.70
CA LEU A 460 15.17 -18.67 -2.74
C LEU A 460 15.12 -17.27 -3.36
N ARG A 461 14.80 -16.26 -2.55
CA ARG A 461 14.81 -14.85 -2.98
C ARG A 461 16.21 -14.38 -3.36
N VAL A 462 17.23 -14.89 -2.69
CA VAL A 462 18.64 -14.56 -2.91
C VAL A 462 19.37 -15.82 -3.37
N GLY A 463 19.95 -15.82 -4.58
CA GLY A 463 21.00 -16.76 -4.96
C GLY A 463 20.72 -17.78 -6.06
N ASP A 464 19.48 -18.02 -6.50
CA ASP A 464 19.20 -19.21 -7.34
C ASP A 464 19.13 -18.99 -8.86
N ALA A 465 19.20 -17.78 -9.36
CA ALA A 465 19.40 -17.55 -10.78
C ALA A 465 20.53 -16.55 -10.95
N ALA A 466 21.53 -16.89 -11.73
CA ALA A 466 22.55 -15.94 -12.17
C ALA A 466 21.83 -14.77 -12.89
N VAL A 467 21.55 -13.70 -12.15
CA VAL A 467 20.98 -12.49 -12.71
C VAL A 467 22.08 -11.82 -13.49
N THR A 468 21.92 -11.71 -14.80
CA THR A 468 22.82 -10.90 -15.61
C THR A 468 22.64 -9.44 -15.17
N ARG A 469 23.65 -8.88 -14.55
CA ARG A 469 23.66 -7.44 -14.22
C ARG A 469 23.60 -6.63 -15.48
N ALA A 470 22.83 -5.57 -15.43
CA ALA A 470 22.75 -4.61 -16.51
C ALA A 470 24.08 -3.84 -16.62
N VAL A 471 24.53 -3.62 -17.84
CA VAL A 471 25.78 -2.93 -18.17
C VAL A 471 25.50 -1.61 -18.89
N PRO A 472 26.45 -0.67 -18.90
CA PRO A 472 26.30 0.58 -19.64
C PRO A 472 25.82 0.37 -21.07
N GLY A 473 24.79 1.11 -21.48
CA GLY A 473 24.12 0.98 -22.77
C GLY A 473 22.87 0.09 -22.75
N ASP A 474 22.65 -0.71 -21.70
CA ASP A 474 21.41 -1.49 -21.56
C ASP A 474 20.20 -0.59 -21.28
N GLU A 475 19.05 -0.98 -21.82
CA GLU A 475 17.74 -0.41 -21.54
C GLU A 475 16.83 -1.47 -20.94
N LEU A 476 16.38 -1.21 -19.70
CA LEU A 476 15.36 -2.01 -19.04
C LEU A 476 14.00 -1.37 -19.29
N LYS A 477 12.96 -2.20 -19.43
CA LYS A 477 11.59 -1.74 -19.70
C LYS A 477 10.66 -2.13 -18.57
N GLY A 478 9.81 -1.20 -18.23
CA GLY A 478 8.73 -1.34 -17.27
C GLY A 478 7.49 -0.59 -17.74
N LEU A 479 6.68 -0.20 -16.79
CA LEU A 479 5.50 0.62 -17.00
C LEU A 479 5.78 2.04 -16.48
N GLY A 480 5.70 3.03 -17.36
CA GLY A 480 5.80 4.44 -16.96
C GLY A 480 4.52 4.86 -16.25
N VAL A 481 4.64 5.33 -15.01
CA VAL A 481 3.48 5.63 -14.16
C VAL A 481 3.47 7.05 -13.58
N SER A 482 4.57 7.76 -13.66
CA SER A 482 4.67 9.18 -13.32
C SER A 482 5.60 9.88 -14.31
N PRO A 483 5.10 10.88 -15.07
CA PRO A 483 5.85 11.51 -16.15
C PRO A 483 7.13 12.21 -15.69
N GLY A 484 8.09 12.31 -16.60
CA GLY A 484 9.33 13.04 -16.42
C GLY A 484 10.56 12.20 -16.75
N VAL A 485 11.68 12.86 -16.95
CA VAL A 485 12.99 12.25 -17.17
C VAL A 485 13.91 12.64 -16.02
N ALA A 486 14.55 11.65 -15.41
CA ALA A 486 15.53 11.89 -14.37
C ALA A 486 16.84 11.18 -14.65
N ARG A 487 17.96 11.83 -14.30
CA ARG A 487 19.29 11.24 -14.31
C ARG A 487 19.86 11.31 -12.90
N GLY A 488 20.38 10.18 -12.41
CA GLY A 488 20.92 10.11 -11.07
C GLY A 488 21.64 8.80 -10.84
N ARG A 489 22.17 8.66 -9.64
CA ARG A 489 22.83 7.44 -9.17
C ARG A 489 21.77 6.50 -8.60
N ALA A 490 21.81 5.22 -8.96
CA ALA A 490 20.97 4.19 -8.38
C ALA A 490 21.25 4.04 -6.87
N ARG A 491 20.19 4.04 -6.07
CA ARG A 491 20.23 3.65 -4.66
C ARG A 491 19.33 2.43 -4.49
N VAL A 492 20.01 1.28 -4.43
CA VAL A 492 19.35 -0.03 -4.41
C VAL A 492 18.97 -0.38 -2.97
N ALA A 493 17.69 -0.51 -2.70
CA ALA A 493 17.17 -0.72 -1.36
C ALA A 493 16.27 -1.95 -1.24
N ALA A 494 16.46 -2.71 -0.17
CA ALA A 494 15.54 -3.73 0.28
C ALA A 494 14.49 -3.16 1.27
N GLY A 495 14.82 -2.05 1.95
CA GLY A 495 13.97 -1.36 2.90
C GLY A 495 14.46 0.04 3.20
N LEU A 496 13.72 0.79 4.03
CA LEU A 496 14.04 2.17 4.39
C LEU A 496 15.43 2.34 5.02
N ALA A 497 15.91 1.33 5.75
CA ALA A 497 17.21 1.37 6.41
C ALA A 497 18.39 1.49 5.43
N ASP A 498 18.19 1.05 4.18
CA ASP A 498 19.23 1.10 3.13
C ASP A 498 19.33 2.49 2.47
N LEU A 499 18.41 3.41 2.78
CA LEU A 499 18.30 4.73 2.17
C LEU A 499 18.66 5.88 3.12
N THR A 500 19.37 5.59 4.19
CA THR A 500 19.79 6.59 5.18
C THR A 500 20.73 7.65 4.63
N ASP A 501 21.42 7.38 3.52
CA ASP A 501 22.38 8.23 2.82
C ASP A 501 21.93 8.57 1.38
N LEU A 502 20.61 8.64 1.14
CA LEU A 502 20.03 9.07 -0.14
C LEU A 502 20.35 10.54 -0.39
N ASP A 503 21.08 10.83 -1.47
CA ASP A 503 21.39 12.20 -1.90
C ASP A 503 20.31 12.75 -2.85
N PRO A 504 20.16 14.10 -2.93
CA PRO A 504 19.26 14.74 -3.87
C PRO A 504 19.55 14.32 -5.31
N GLY A 505 18.49 13.89 -6.01
CA GLY A 505 18.61 13.45 -7.39
C GLY A 505 18.99 12.00 -7.58
N ASP A 506 19.32 11.26 -6.52
CA ASP A 506 19.49 9.80 -6.59
C ASP A 506 18.19 9.12 -7.05
N ILE A 507 18.32 7.99 -7.72
CA ILE A 507 17.19 7.21 -8.22
C ILE A 507 17.02 5.99 -7.31
N ILE A 508 15.90 5.93 -6.60
CA ILE A 508 15.57 4.79 -5.74
C ILE A 508 15.26 3.57 -6.62
N VAL A 509 15.93 2.45 -6.35
CA VAL A 509 15.68 1.16 -7.01
C VAL A 509 15.30 0.15 -5.93
N CYS A 510 14.06 -0.32 -5.95
CA CYS A 510 13.54 -1.21 -4.91
C CYS A 510 12.57 -2.25 -5.49
N SER A 511 12.16 -3.20 -4.67
CA SER A 511 11.14 -4.15 -5.13
C SER A 511 9.76 -3.52 -5.16
N THR A 512 9.35 -2.88 -4.09
CA THR A 512 8.10 -2.12 -3.94
C THR A 512 8.30 -0.99 -2.94
N THR A 513 7.33 -0.08 -2.83
CA THR A 513 7.30 0.96 -1.80
C THR A 513 6.00 0.92 -1.01
N ASP A 514 6.03 1.42 0.21
CA ASP A 514 4.87 1.61 1.07
C ASP A 514 4.77 3.07 1.56
N PRO A 515 3.68 3.48 2.23
CA PRO A 515 3.49 4.86 2.65
C PRO A 515 4.59 5.45 3.54
N SER A 516 5.37 4.63 4.20
CA SER A 516 6.50 5.09 5.00
C SER A 516 7.66 5.65 4.14
N TRP A 517 7.69 5.35 2.83
CA TRP A 517 8.72 5.85 1.91
C TRP A 517 8.42 7.25 1.38
N VAL A 518 7.20 7.77 1.57
CA VAL A 518 6.75 9.05 0.99
C VAL A 518 7.74 10.20 1.19
N PRO A 519 8.32 10.40 2.40
CA PRO A 519 9.31 11.47 2.59
C PRO A 519 10.58 11.32 1.74
N LEU A 520 10.98 10.08 1.40
CA LEU A 520 12.17 9.82 0.58
C LEU A 520 11.96 10.18 -0.89
N PHE A 521 10.70 10.11 -1.37
CA PHE A 521 10.37 10.59 -2.71
C PHE A 521 10.63 12.09 -2.89
N LEU A 522 10.63 12.86 -1.80
CA LEU A 522 10.99 14.29 -1.85
C LEU A 522 12.47 14.54 -2.13
N VAL A 523 13.32 13.59 -1.76
CA VAL A 523 14.77 13.62 -1.99
C VAL A 523 15.12 13.01 -3.35
N ALA A 524 14.43 11.93 -3.72
CA ALA A 524 14.70 11.17 -4.92
C ALA A 524 14.52 11.99 -6.20
N GLY A 525 15.44 11.81 -7.15
CA GLY A 525 15.28 12.29 -8.53
C GLY A 525 14.30 11.42 -9.33
N GLY A 526 14.14 10.15 -8.94
CA GLY A 526 13.23 9.22 -9.58
C GLY A 526 13.11 7.90 -8.84
N VAL A 527 12.14 7.07 -9.23
CA VAL A 527 11.86 5.77 -8.60
C VAL A 527 11.73 4.68 -9.64
N VAL A 528 12.37 3.54 -9.39
CA VAL A 528 12.27 2.31 -10.18
C VAL A 528 11.86 1.18 -9.25
N CYS A 529 10.74 0.51 -9.57
CA CYS A 529 10.27 -0.65 -8.80
C CYS A 529 10.25 -1.92 -9.64
N ASP A 530 10.67 -3.04 -9.03
CA ASP A 530 10.55 -4.37 -9.65
C ASP A 530 9.08 -4.71 -9.95
N ILE A 531 8.20 -4.35 -9.02
CA ILE A 531 6.78 -4.68 -9.00
C ILE A 531 5.99 -3.39 -8.89
N GLY A 532 4.83 -3.33 -9.53
CA GLY A 532 3.90 -2.21 -9.41
C GLY A 532 2.93 -2.15 -10.59
N ALA A 533 1.83 -1.43 -10.38
CA ALA A 533 0.77 -1.19 -11.35
C ALA A 533 0.46 0.32 -11.43
N PRO A 534 -0.38 0.80 -12.36
CA PRO A 534 -0.76 2.22 -12.42
C PRO A 534 -1.45 2.73 -11.16
N SER A 535 -2.03 1.84 -10.36
CA SER A 535 -2.65 2.11 -9.06
C SER A 535 -1.77 1.79 -7.86
N SER A 536 -0.49 1.47 -8.07
CA SER A 536 0.47 1.16 -7.02
C SER A 536 0.78 2.36 -6.12
N HIS A 537 1.27 2.08 -4.91
CA HIS A 537 1.70 3.15 -3.99
C HIS A 537 2.79 4.01 -4.64
N ALA A 538 3.83 3.39 -5.23
CA ALA A 538 4.88 4.10 -5.94
C ALA A 538 4.31 5.02 -7.04
N ALA A 539 3.35 4.51 -7.83
CA ALA A 539 2.73 5.26 -8.91
C ALA A 539 1.92 6.46 -8.41
N ILE A 540 1.12 6.27 -7.35
CA ILE A 540 0.27 7.33 -6.79
C ILE A 540 1.13 8.44 -6.18
N VAL A 541 2.05 8.07 -5.29
CA VAL A 541 2.90 9.04 -4.60
C VAL A 541 3.82 9.79 -5.58
N SER A 542 4.40 9.07 -6.54
CA SER A 542 5.24 9.71 -7.58
C SER A 542 4.46 10.74 -8.38
N ARG A 543 3.19 10.47 -8.74
CA ARG A 543 2.33 11.43 -9.43
C ARG A 543 1.99 12.65 -8.58
N GLU A 544 1.68 12.44 -7.29
CA GLU A 544 1.38 13.54 -6.36
C GLU A 544 2.60 14.42 -6.09
N LEU A 545 3.79 13.84 -6.03
CA LEU A 545 5.03 14.54 -5.73
C LEU A 545 5.84 14.94 -6.99
N GLY A 546 5.38 14.58 -8.20
CA GLY A 546 6.06 14.92 -9.45
C GLY A 546 7.42 14.23 -9.63
N VAL A 547 7.56 13.03 -9.10
CA VAL A 547 8.80 12.25 -9.21
C VAL A 547 8.65 11.28 -10.37
N PRO A 548 9.55 11.28 -11.38
CA PRO A 548 9.53 10.30 -12.45
C PRO A 548 9.54 8.87 -11.89
N CYS A 549 8.64 8.01 -12.39
CA CYS A 549 8.53 6.65 -11.86
C CYS A 549 8.29 5.61 -12.93
N VAL A 550 9.05 4.52 -12.85
CA VAL A 550 8.91 3.33 -13.69
C VAL A 550 8.72 2.11 -12.80
N VAL A 551 7.60 1.44 -12.92
CA VAL A 551 7.30 0.20 -12.15
C VAL A 551 7.29 -1.02 -13.06
N SER A 552 7.17 -2.22 -12.48
CA SER A 552 7.22 -3.49 -13.23
C SER A 552 8.50 -3.65 -14.07
N VAL A 553 9.63 -3.14 -13.58
CA VAL A 553 10.94 -3.36 -14.17
C VAL A 553 11.52 -4.66 -13.61
N SER A 554 11.25 -5.75 -14.29
CA SER A 554 11.57 -7.10 -13.79
C SER A 554 12.98 -7.21 -13.21
N ARG A 555 13.05 -7.52 -11.91
CA ARG A 555 14.29 -7.72 -11.15
C ARG A 555 15.27 -6.54 -11.22
N ALA A 556 14.78 -5.30 -11.32
CA ALA A 556 15.63 -4.10 -11.39
C ALA A 556 16.61 -4.06 -10.20
N ARG A 557 16.14 -4.35 -8.99
CA ARG A 557 16.95 -4.40 -7.77
C ARG A 557 18.13 -5.38 -7.86
N ASP A 558 17.94 -6.51 -8.54
CA ASP A 558 18.99 -7.52 -8.71
C ASP A 558 19.90 -7.20 -9.90
N ARG A 559 19.36 -6.56 -10.93
CA ARG A 559 20.04 -6.27 -12.19
C ARG A 559 20.87 -4.99 -12.13
N ILE A 560 20.42 -3.99 -11.39
CA ILE A 560 21.08 -2.70 -11.25
C ILE A 560 21.98 -2.75 -10.00
N ALA A 561 23.24 -2.40 -10.14
CA ALA A 561 24.14 -2.30 -8.97
C ALA A 561 23.90 -0.95 -8.25
N ASP A 562 24.06 -0.93 -6.93
CA ASP A 562 24.06 0.33 -6.18
C ASP A 562 25.18 1.25 -6.70
N GLY A 563 24.88 2.55 -6.76
CA GLY A 563 25.80 3.56 -7.30
C GLY A 563 25.83 3.66 -8.83
N THR A 564 25.11 2.82 -9.58
CA THR A 564 25.09 2.85 -11.04
C THR A 564 24.41 4.13 -11.56
N PRO A 565 25.03 4.88 -12.51
CA PRO A 565 24.37 6.02 -13.15
C PRO A 565 23.20 5.55 -14.03
N LEU A 566 22.02 6.16 -13.83
CA LEU A 566 20.80 5.83 -14.55
C LEU A 566 20.18 7.07 -15.21
N GLU A 567 19.46 6.83 -16.31
CA GLU A 567 18.42 7.71 -16.82
C GLU A 567 17.10 6.95 -16.81
N ILE A 568 16.07 7.54 -16.23
CA ILE A 568 14.71 6.98 -16.28
C ILE A 568 13.78 7.93 -17.03
N ASP A 569 12.86 7.35 -17.81
CA ASP A 569 11.75 8.07 -18.44
C ASP A 569 10.44 7.49 -17.90
N GLY A 570 9.82 8.23 -16.99
CA GLY A 570 8.60 7.82 -16.29
C GLY A 570 7.34 7.89 -17.15
N LEU A 571 7.42 8.40 -18.39
CA LEU A 571 6.35 8.35 -19.38
C LEU A 571 6.54 7.18 -20.35
N ALA A 572 7.76 7.02 -20.87
CA ALA A 572 8.10 5.93 -21.79
C ALA A 572 8.23 4.57 -21.08
N GLY A 573 8.41 4.54 -19.76
CA GLY A 573 8.62 3.33 -18.98
C GLY A 573 9.99 2.69 -19.22
N THR A 574 11.03 3.50 -19.41
CA THR A 574 12.39 3.02 -19.70
C THR A 574 13.37 3.40 -18.59
N VAL A 575 14.33 2.51 -18.35
CA VAL A 575 15.46 2.72 -17.44
C VAL A 575 16.74 2.39 -18.20
N ARG A 576 17.57 3.39 -18.46
CA ARG A 576 18.85 3.24 -19.18
C ARG A 576 20.01 3.25 -18.22
N ILE A 577 20.91 2.31 -18.43
CA ILE A 577 22.18 2.26 -17.71
C ILE A 577 23.17 3.17 -18.44
N LEU A 578 23.63 4.20 -17.76
CA LEU A 578 24.56 5.16 -18.34
C LEU A 578 26.03 4.73 -18.14
N GLU A 579 26.90 5.24 -19.02
CA GLU A 579 28.35 5.10 -18.79
C GLU A 579 28.73 5.89 -17.54
N GLY A 580 29.50 5.29 -16.64
CA GLY A 580 30.06 6.01 -15.51
C GLY A 580 31.03 7.07 -16.02
N THR A 581 30.78 8.34 -15.72
CA THR A 581 31.87 9.32 -15.79
C THR A 581 32.84 8.93 -14.69
N ALA A 582 34.04 8.52 -15.09
CA ALA A 582 35.17 8.46 -14.17
C ALA A 582 35.38 9.89 -13.64
N GLY A 583 34.88 10.14 -12.43
CA GLY A 583 35.06 11.37 -11.70
C GLY A 583 35.80 11.09 -10.41
#